data_1b46fad1f4074fe618d27894fc344bf4
#
_entry.id   1b46fad1f4074fe618d27894fc344bf4
#
_cell.length_a   1.000
_cell.length_b   1.000
_cell.length_c   1.000
_cell.angle_alpha   90.00
_cell.angle_beta   90.00
_cell.angle_gamma   90.00
#
_symmetry.space_group_name_H-M   'P 1'
#
loop_
_entity.id
_entity.type
_entity.pdbx_description
1 polymer ?
#
loop_
_entity_poly.entity_id
_entity_poly.type
_entity_poly.pdbx_seq_one_letter_code
_entity_poly.pdbx_strand_id
1 'polypeptide(L)'
;RDTENKFADLLEKYETKNKIDQELFKTEIKNLDLYGYGIKGFMLSMIECALDLSNNEVSSKTIGAMLDLGKEMITQPVELLNGVEEVLKSLKDKYRLIVLTKGDLLDQERKLEKSGLSEYFHHVEVLSDKKEKNYSDLLEHLQILPSEFLMIGNSLKSDVLPLVEIGARAIHVPFHTTWEHEKVKDPIENNGYMTISTLTDILEYV
;
A
#
# COMPACT_ATOMS: atom_id res chain seq x y z
N ARG A 1 4.38 0.04 12.06
CA ARG A 1 4.72 0.58 13.40
C ARG A 1 5.35 -0.47 14.32
N ASP A 2 4.82 -1.69 14.43
CA ASP A 2 5.43 -2.71 15.28
C ASP A 2 6.83 -3.10 14.78
N THR A 3 6.98 -3.36 13.49
CA THR A 3 8.27 -3.67 12.85
C THR A 3 9.27 -2.53 12.95
N GLU A 4 8.84 -1.28 12.76
CA GLU A 4 9.69 -0.09 12.93
C GLU A 4 10.19 0.04 14.37
N ASN A 5 9.32 -0.23 15.37
CA ASN A 5 9.74 -0.24 16.76
C ASN A 5 10.81 -1.32 17.04
N LYS A 6 10.56 -2.56 16.60
CA LYS A 6 11.51 -3.67 16.72
C LYS A 6 12.84 -3.35 16.00
N PHE A 7 12.77 -2.71 14.84
CA PHE A 7 13.96 -2.25 14.11
C PHE A 7 14.74 -1.20 14.90
N ALA A 8 14.06 -0.21 15.47
CA ALA A 8 14.71 0.81 16.30
C ALA A 8 15.39 0.20 17.55
N ASP A 9 14.73 -0.78 18.18
CA ASP A 9 15.31 -1.49 19.33
C ASP A 9 16.61 -2.24 18.96
N LEU A 10 16.70 -2.79 17.75
CA LEU A 10 17.93 -3.46 17.26
C LEU A 10 19.12 -2.49 17.09
N LEU A 11 18.84 -1.20 16.92
CA LEU A 11 19.84 -0.17 16.64
C LEU A 11 20.04 0.83 17.80
N GLU A 12 19.38 0.66 18.95
CA GLU A 12 19.40 1.58 20.09
C GLU A 12 20.81 1.96 20.59
N LYS A 13 21.78 1.05 20.40
CA LYS A 13 23.20 1.30 20.77
C LYS A 13 23.95 2.25 19.84
N TYR A 14 23.40 2.50 18.63
CA TYR A 14 24.03 3.37 17.64
C TYR A 14 23.40 4.76 17.62
N GLU A 15 22.07 4.83 17.76
CA GLU A 15 21.34 6.09 17.68
C GLU A 15 20.04 6.07 18.49
N THR A 16 19.46 7.26 18.71
CA THR A 16 18.15 7.41 19.33
C THR A 16 17.03 6.93 18.40
N LYS A 17 15.95 6.41 18.97
CA LYS A 17 14.78 5.94 18.22
C LYS A 17 14.28 6.96 17.21
N ASN A 18 14.10 8.23 17.63
CA ASN A 18 13.62 9.28 16.73
C ASN A 18 14.54 9.49 15.51
N LYS A 19 15.87 9.38 15.71
CA LYS A 19 16.83 9.49 14.61
C LYS A 19 16.76 8.27 13.69
N ILE A 20 16.64 7.07 14.25
CA ILE A 20 16.50 5.82 13.51
C ILE A 20 15.24 5.87 12.62
N ASP A 21 14.09 6.27 13.19
CA ASP A 21 12.82 6.39 12.46
C ASP A 21 12.93 7.39 11.29
N GLN A 22 13.57 8.54 11.51
CA GLN A 22 13.78 9.54 10.47
C GLN A 22 14.70 9.06 9.36
N GLU A 23 15.81 8.40 9.68
CA GLU A 23 16.75 7.90 8.67
C GLU A 23 16.18 6.71 7.93
N LEU A 24 15.44 5.81 8.60
CA LEU A 24 14.71 4.74 7.93
C LEU A 24 13.73 5.30 6.90
N PHE A 25 12.89 6.24 7.30
CA PHE A 25 11.93 6.87 6.38
C PHE A 25 12.62 7.51 5.16
N LYS A 26 13.73 8.23 5.36
CA LYS A 26 14.50 8.81 4.25
C LYS A 26 15.05 7.75 3.32
N THR A 27 15.59 6.67 3.89
CA THR A 27 16.14 5.54 3.12
C THR A 27 15.04 4.84 2.32
N GLU A 28 13.86 4.61 2.92
CA GLU A 28 12.71 4.05 2.22
C GLU A 28 12.32 4.91 1.01
N ILE A 29 12.14 6.22 1.21
CA ILE A 29 11.75 7.13 0.13
C ILE A 29 12.78 7.16 -1.00
N LYS A 30 14.08 7.21 -0.66
CA LYS A 30 15.19 7.15 -1.62
C LYS A 30 15.15 5.86 -2.44
N ASN A 31 14.78 4.77 -1.82
CA ASN A 31 14.84 3.42 -2.40
C ASN A 31 13.59 3.03 -3.18
N LEU A 32 12.49 3.82 -3.13
CA LEU A 32 11.26 3.50 -3.86
C LEU A 32 11.46 3.34 -5.37
N ASP A 33 12.26 4.21 -5.98
CA ASP A 33 12.52 4.15 -7.43
C ASP A 33 13.39 2.94 -7.82
N LEU A 34 14.18 2.41 -6.87
CA LEU A 34 15.08 1.29 -7.13
C LEU A 34 14.49 -0.07 -6.75
N TYR A 35 13.90 -0.18 -5.57
CA TYR A 35 13.39 -1.43 -5.02
C TYR A 35 11.87 -1.57 -5.12
N GLY A 36 11.17 -0.47 -5.45
CA GLY A 36 9.71 -0.44 -5.47
C GLY A 36 9.09 -0.49 -4.08
N TYR A 37 7.77 -0.61 -4.09
CA TYR A 37 6.97 -0.77 -2.87
C TYR A 37 6.96 -2.23 -2.39
N GLY A 38 6.72 -2.43 -1.10
CA GLY A 38 6.49 -3.75 -0.51
C GLY A 38 7.54 -4.17 0.51
N ILE A 39 7.30 -5.34 1.11
CA ILE A 39 8.09 -5.83 2.25
C ILE A 39 9.57 -6.02 1.89
N LYS A 40 9.88 -6.48 0.67
CA LYS A 40 11.26 -6.72 0.25
C LYS A 40 12.05 -5.42 0.11
N GLY A 41 11.47 -4.38 -0.50
CA GLY A 41 12.07 -3.05 -0.58
C GLY A 41 12.26 -2.42 0.80
N PHE A 42 11.29 -2.59 1.70
CA PHE A 42 11.39 -2.17 3.09
C PHE A 42 12.52 -2.89 3.85
N MET A 43 12.65 -4.21 3.70
CA MET A 43 13.74 -4.98 4.30
C MET A 43 15.12 -4.51 3.84
N LEU A 44 15.29 -4.26 2.53
CA LEU A 44 16.53 -3.73 1.99
C LEU A 44 16.82 -2.34 2.57
N SER A 45 15.81 -1.49 2.68
CA SER A 45 15.95 -0.16 3.28
C SER A 45 16.31 -0.21 4.77
N MET A 46 15.76 -1.17 5.53
CA MET A 46 16.20 -1.41 6.92
C MET A 46 17.67 -1.78 6.99
N ILE A 47 18.14 -2.67 6.12
CA ILE A 47 19.55 -3.12 6.10
C ILE A 47 20.47 -1.96 5.73
N GLU A 48 20.16 -1.19 4.67
CA GLU A 48 20.93 -0.01 4.28
C GLU A 48 20.99 1.03 5.41
N CYS A 49 19.86 1.36 6.00
CA CYS A 49 19.77 2.30 7.11
C CYS A 49 20.63 1.84 8.30
N ALA A 50 20.61 0.54 8.63
CA ALA A 50 21.42 -0.01 9.71
C ALA A 50 22.92 0.05 9.42
N LEU A 51 23.33 -0.22 8.19
CA LEU A 51 24.73 -0.11 7.76
C LEU A 51 25.19 1.36 7.85
N ASP A 52 24.40 2.30 7.39
CA ASP A 52 24.71 3.73 7.42
C ASP A 52 24.82 4.25 8.88
N LEU A 53 23.81 3.98 9.71
CA LEU A 53 23.79 4.43 11.11
C LEU A 53 24.91 3.83 11.97
N SER A 54 25.34 2.61 11.63
CA SER A 54 26.40 1.93 12.36
C SER A 54 27.80 2.15 11.78
N ASN A 55 27.96 2.93 10.72
CA ASN A 55 29.21 3.02 9.95
C ASN A 55 29.75 1.64 9.50
N ASN A 56 28.86 0.75 9.06
CA ASN A 56 29.12 -0.64 8.67
C ASN A 56 29.57 -1.56 9.85
N GLU A 57 29.34 -1.16 11.09
CA GLU A 57 29.70 -1.96 12.27
C GLU A 57 28.53 -2.84 12.77
N VAL A 58 27.36 -2.78 12.14
CA VAL A 58 26.23 -3.64 12.50
C VAL A 58 26.58 -5.12 12.35
N SER A 59 26.26 -5.92 13.37
CA SER A 59 26.61 -7.33 13.36
C SER A 59 25.77 -8.14 12.38
N SER A 60 26.33 -9.23 11.84
CA SER A 60 25.56 -10.19 11.01
C SER A 60 24.36 -10.78 11.77
N LYS A 61 24.43 -10.90 13.10
CA LYS A 61 23.31 -11.33 13.95
C LYS A 61 22.17 -10.31 13.89
N THR A 62 22.47 -9.02 13.96
CA THR A 62 21.48 -7.94 13.86
C THR A 62 20.85 -7.90 12.46
N ILE A 63 21.66 -8.08 11.40
CA ILE A 63 21.12 -8.22 10.02
C ILE A 63 20.21 -9.45 9.91
N GLY A 64 20.58 -10.58 10.52
CA GLY A 64 19.72 -11.77 10.59
C GLY A 64 18.37 -11.48 11.24
N ALA A 65 18.36 -10.73 12.35
CA ALA A 65 17.11 -10.33 13.01
C ALA A 65 16.21 -9.42 12.11
N MET A 66 16.80 -8.52 11.32
CA MET A 66 16.05 -7.72 10.34
C MET A 66 15.42 -8.58 9.26
N LEU A 67 16.12 -9.59 8.75
CA LEU A 67 15.57 -10.56 7.81
C LEU A 67 14.39 -11.33 8.43
N ASP A 68 14.49 -11.69 9.72
CA ASP A 68 13.40 -12.37 10.41
C ASP A 68 12.18 -11.47 10.62
N LEU A 69 12.37 -10.16 10.90
CA LEU A 69 11.27 -9.18 10.88
C LEU A 69 10.54 -9.13 9.54
N GLY A 70 11.29 -9.15 8.44
CA GLY A 70 10.68 -9.19 7.10
C GLY A 70 9.88 -10.49 6.84
N LYS A 71 10.40 -11.65 7.25
CA LYS A 71 9.68 -12.93 7.17
C LYS A 71 8.42 -12.92 8.04
N GLU A 72 8.50 -12.34 9.25
CA GLU A 72 7.33 -12.15 10.11
C GLU A 72 6.25 -11.32 9.40
N MET A 73 6.61 -10.21 8.77
CA MET A 73 5.67 -9.38 8.00
C MET A 73 5.00 -10.16 6.86
N ILE A 74 5.75 -10.98 6.12
CA ILE A 74 5.22 -11.81 5.02
C ILE A 74 4.25 -12.87 5.52
N THR A 75 4.47 -13.39 6.73
CA THR A 75 3.67 -14.49 7.30
C THR A 75 2.48 -14.03 8.11
N GLN A 76 2.37 -12.76 8.43
CA GLN A 76 1.23 -12.24 9.21
C GLN A 76 -0.12 -12.60 8.59
N PRO A 77 -1.14 -12.86 9.42
CA PRO A 77 -2.50 -13.07 8.94
C PRO A 77 -3.05 -11.80 8.29
N VAL A 78 -3.99 -11.97 7.39
CA VAL A 78 -4.75 -10.86 6.80
C VAL A 78 -6.02 -10.67 7.60
N GLU A 79 -6.20 -9.49 8.16
CA GLU A 79 -7.43 -9.09 8.84
C GLU A 79 -8.30 -8.30 7.87
N LEU A 80 -9.54 -8.77 7.68
CA LEU A 80 -10.49 -8.10 6.80
C LEU A 80 -11.13 -6.92 7.52
N LEU A 81 -11.33 -5.84 6.76
CA LEU A 81 -12.14 -4.71 7.25
C LEU A 81 -13.62 -5.13 7.32
N ASN A 82 -14.34 -4.51 8.25
CA ASN A 82 -15.77 -4.75 8.40
C ASN A 82 -16.52 -4.45 7.09
N GLY A 83 -17.42 -5.35 6.70
CA GLY A 83 -18.28 -5.19 5.53
C GLY A 83 -17.64 -5.53 4.18
N VAL A 84 -16.33 -5.84 4.11
CA VAL A 84 -15.65 -6.17 2.85
C VAL A 84 -16.35 -7.30 2.10
N GLU A 85 -16.62 -8.41 2.75
CA GLU A 85 -17.23 -9.57 2.11
C GLU A 85 -18.66 -9.30 1.65
N GLU A 86 -19.44 -8.54 2.42
CA GLU A 86 -20.80 -8.11 2.07
C GLU A 86 -20.79 -7.27 0.79
N VAL A 87 -19.90 -6.28 0.72
CA VAL A 87 -19.75 -5.41 -0.45
C VAL A 87 -19.34 -6.23 -1.68
N LEU A 88 -18.33 -7.08 -1.56
CA LEU A 88 -17.85 -7.89 -2.68
C LEU A 88 -18.94 -8.86 -3.19
N LYS A 89 -19.70 -9.51 -2.31
CA LYS A 89 -20.85 -10.35 -2.68
C LYS A 89 -21.91 -9.57 -3.46
N SER A 90 -22.17 -8.34 -3.06
CA SER A 90 -23.21 -7.50 -3.70
C SER A 90 -22.78 -6.98 -5.08
N LEU A 91 -21.47 -6.90 -5.33
CA LEU A 91 -20.91 -6.30 -6.55
C LEU A 91 -20.44 -7.31 -7.59
N LYS A 92 -20.04 -8.51 -7.21
CA LYS A 92 -19.36 -9.49 -8.10
C LYS A 92 -20.18 -9.88 -9.34
N ASP A 93 -21.50 -9.90 -9.24
CA ASP A 93 -22.39 -10.28 -10.34
C ASP A 93 -22.80 -9.08 -11.21
N LYS A 94 -22.49 -7.86 -10.79
CA LYS A 94 -22.81 -6.61 -11.49
C LYS A 94 -21.59 -5.98 -12.16
N TYR A 95 -20.42 -6.17 -11.57
CA TYR A 95 -19.19 -5.50 -11.99
C TYR A 95 -18.02 -6.47 -12.10
N ARG A 96 -17.10 -6.15 -12.99
CA ARG A 96 -15.81 -6.84 -13.05
C ARG A 96 -14.90 -6.27 -11.96
N LEU A 97 -14.72 -7.02 -10.89
CA LEU A 97 -13.89 -6.62 -9.75
C LEU A 97 -12.42 -6.99 -9.98
N ILE A 98 -11.52 -6.06 -9.73
CA ILE A 98 -10.08 -6.29 -9.74
C ILE A 98 -9.44 -5.78 -8.45
N VAL A 99 -8.40 -6.47 -7.98
CA VAL A 99 -7.52 -5.93 -6.93
C VAL A 99 -6.46 -5.10 -7.60
N LEU A 100 -6.35 -3.82 -7.22
CA LEU A 100 -5.36 -2.92 -7.75
C LEU A 100 -4.48 -2.39 -6.62
N THR A 101 -3.20 -2.77 -6.63
CA THR A 101 -2.28 -2.50 -5.53
C THR A 101 -0.89 -2.09 -6.02
N LYS A 102 -0.06 -1.62 -5.10
CA LYS A 102 1.40 -1.45 -5.28
C LYS A 102 2.12 -2.53 -4.47
N GLY A 103 3.34 -2.87 -4.88
CA GLY A 103 4.20 -3.77 -4.13
C GLY A 103 4.71 -4.94 -4.94
N ASP A 104 5.14 -5.98 -4.25
CA ASP A 104 5.62 -7.21 -4.88
C ASP A 104 4.43 -8.12 -5.26
N LEU A 105 4.40 -8.56 -6.52
CA LEU A 105 3.30 -9.38 -7.05
C LEU A 105 3.02 -10.61 -6.16
N LEU A 106 4.07 -11.36 -5.81
CA LEU A 106 3.93 -12.58 -5.02
C LEU A 106 3.36 -12.30 -3.63
N ASP A 107 3.72 -11.16 -3.01
CA ASP A 107 3.20 -10.78 -1.69
C ASP A 107 1.73 -10.38 -1.78
N GLN A 108 1.33 -9.69 -2.84
CA GLN A 108 -0.07 -9.28 -3.03
C GLN A 108 -0.97 -10.47 -3.37
N GLU A 109 -0.50 -11.41 -4.22
CA GLU A 109 -1.21 -12.66 -4.50
C GLU A 109 -1.41 -13.50 -3.22
N ARG A 110 -0.36 -13.68 -2.42
CA ARG A 110 -0.45 -14.37 -1.12
C ARG A 110 -1.43 -13.71 -0.15
N LYS A 111 -1.44 -12.37 -0.10
CA LYS A 111 -2.40 -11.65 0.74
C LYS A 111 -3.83 -11.88 0.30
N LEU A 112 -4.09 -11.85 -1.01
CA LEU A 112 -5.40 -12.12 -1.54
C LEU A 112 -5.83 -13.58 -1.25
N GLU A 113 -4.95 -14.54 -1.46
CA GLU A 113 -5.22 -15.95 -1.14
C GLU A 113 -5.53 -16.14 0.35
N LYS A 114 -4.66 -15.60 1.24
CA LYS A 114 -4.86 -15.67 2.70
C LYS A 114 -6.14 -14.97 3.18
N SER A 115 -6.60 -13.95 2.47
CA SER A 115 -7.84 -13.25 2.80
C SER A 115 -9.09 -14.09 2.57
N GLY A 116 -9.01 -15.15 1.76
CA GLY A 116 -10.17 -15.94 1.34
C GLY A 116 -11.08 -15.23 0.33
N LEU A 117 -10.65 -14.08 -0.22
CA LEU A 117 -11.47 -13.24 -1.10
C LEU A 117 -11.19 -13.44 -2.59
N SER A 118 -10.30 -14.36 -2.96
CA SER A 118 -9.85 -14.55 -4.36
C SER A 118 -11.01 -14.80 -5.33
N GLU A 119 -12.07 -15.49 -4.89
CA GLU A 119 -13.22 -15.82 -5.71
C GLU A 119 -14.06 -14.62 -6.18
N TYR A 120 -13.91 -13.47 -5.52
CA TYR A 120 -14.65 -12.26 -5.87
C TYR A 120 -13.99 -11.45 -6.98
N PHE A 121 -12.71 -11.69 -7.25
CA PHE A 121 -11.92 -10.87 -8.15
C PHE A 121 -11.58 -11.60 -9.44
N HIS A 122 -11.61 -10.89 -10.54
CA HIS A 122 -11.18 -11.40 -11.85
C HIS A 122 -9.68 -11.67 -11.87
N HIS A 123 -8.89 -10.72 -11.35
CA HIS A 123 -7.44 -10.79 -11.27
C HIS A 123 -6.88 -9.70 -10.35
N VAL A 124 -5.57 -9.76 -10.14
CA VAL A 124 -4.78 -8.77 -9.40
C VAL A 124 -3.92 -7.98 -10.37
N GLU A 125 -4.00 -6.66 -10.29
CA GLU A 125 -3.10 -5.73 -10.96
C GLU A 125 -2.13 -5.13 -9.94
N VAL A 126 -0.83 -5.29 -10.20
CA VAL A 126 0.22 -4.72 -9.36
C VAL A 126 0.97 -3.67 -10.16
N LEU A 127 0.79 -2.42 -9.76
CA LEU A 127 1.45 -1.28 -10.38
C LEU A 127 2.76 -0.95 -9.68
N SER A 128 3.74 -0.49 -10.44
CA SER A 128 5.00 0.04 -9.89
C SER A 128 4.79 1.30 -9.08
N ASP A 129 3.83 2.15 -9.48
CA ASP A 129 3.34 3.30 -8.74
C ASP A 129 1.86 3.55 -9.12
N LYS A 130 1.17 4.41 -8.38
CA LYS A 130 -0.23 4.79 -8.62
C LYS A 130 -0.33 6.27 -8.99
N LYS A 131 0.24 6.63 -10.14
CA LYS A 131 0.19 7.96 -10.76
C LYS A 131 -0.73 7.93 -11.98
N GLU A 132 -1.07 9.09 -12.51
CA GLU A 132 -1.96 9.29 -13.67
C GLU A 132 -1.53 8.41 -14.85
N LYS A 133 -0.21 8.39 -15.16
CA LYS A 133 0.33 7.58 -16.23
C LYS A 133 0.11 6.08 -16.01
N ASN A 134 0.36 5.58 -14.79
CA ASN A 134 0.20 4.16 -14.47
C ASN A 134 -1.27 3.73 -14.64
N TYR A 135 -2.20 4.56 -14.24
CA TYR A 135 -3.63 4.30 -14.41
C TYR A 135 -4.04 4.38 -15.88
N SER A 136 -3.57 5.38 -16.64
CA SER A 136 -3.85 5.50 -18.07
C SER A 136 -3.34 4.28 -18.84
N ASP A 137 -2.11 3.85 -18.58
CA ASP A 137 -1.52 2.66 -19.21
C ASP A 137 -2.32 1.39 -18.87
N LEU A 138 -2.79 1.27 -17.61
CA LEU A 138 -3.64 0.16 -17.17
C LEU A 138 -4.99 0.15 -17.90
N LEU A 139 -5.68 1.30 -17.95
CA LEU A 139 -7.00 1.39 -18.61
C LEU A 139 -6.91 1.09 -20.10
N GLU A 140 -5.84 1.56 -20.76
CA GLU A 140 -5.54 1.21 -22.16
C GLU A 140 -5.32 -0.30 -22.32
N HIS A 141 -4.51 -0.92 -21.44
CA HIS A 141 -4.28 -2.37 -21.44
C HIS A 141 -5.56 -3.16 -21.25
N LEU A 142 -6.41 -2.74 -20.33
CA LEU A 142 -7.72 -3.37 -20.07
C LEU A 142 -8.78 -3.06 -21.13
N GLN A 143 -8.51 -2.13 -22.05
CA GLN A 143 -9.42 -1.66 -23.10
C GLN A 143 -10.73 -1.10 -22.53
N ILE A 144 -10.68 -0.33 -21.46
CA ILE A 144 -11.81 0.34 -20.81
C ILE A 144 -11.59 1.86 -20.77
N LEU A 145 -12.72 2.61 -20.88
CA LEU A 145 -12.66 4.06 -20.78
C LEU A 145 -12.54 4.50 -19.32
N PRO A 146 -11.91 5.65 -19.02
CA PRO A 146 -11.87 6.19 -17.66
C PRO A 146 -13.25 6.32 -17.02
N SER A 147 -14.28 6.68 -17.78
CA SER A 147 -15.66 6.79 -17.29
C SER A 147 -16.31 5.47 -16.87
N GLU A 148 -15.75 4.34 -17.29
CA GLU A 148 -16.21 2.98 -16.96
C GLU A 148 -15.45 2.40 -15.75
N PHE A 149 -14.43 3.12 -15.26
CA PHE A 149 -13.62 2.70 -14.14
C PHE A 149 -14.00 3.42 -12.85
N LEU A 150 -14.11 2.65 -11.76
CA LEU A 150 -14.30 3.18 -10.41
C LEU A 150 -13.24 2.60 -9.49
N MET A 151 -12.45 3.45 -8.88
CA MET A 151 -11.52 3.07 -7.82
C MET A 151 -12.13 3.30 -6.45
N ILE A 152 -11.93 2.35 -5.57
CA ILE A 152 -12.29 2.46 -4.15
C ILE A 152 -11.01 2.26 -3.36
N GLY A 153 -10.59 3.26 -2.61
CA GLY A 153 -9.32 3.18 -1.88
C GLY A 153 -9.20 4.17 -0.74
N ASN A 154 -8.16 3.99 0.06
CA ASN A 154 -7.95 4.80 1.26
C ASN A 154 -6.89 5.89 1.09
N SER A 155 -6.13 5.89 0.01
CA SER A 155 -5.12 6.90 -0.23
C SER A 155 -5.62 7.96 -1.21
N LEU A 156 -5.80 9.20 -0.73
CA LEU A 156 -6.08 10.32 -1.63
C LEU A 156 -5.01 10.47 -2.69
N LYS A 157 -3.73 10.38 -2.30
CA LYS A 157 -2.58 10.55 -3.18
C LYS A 157 -2.47 9.48 -4.25
N SER A 158 -2.73 8.23 -3.89
CA SER A 158 -2.49 7.08 -4.78
C SER A 158 -3.76 6.52 -5.40
N ASP A 159 -4.90 6.53 -4.69
CA ASP A 159 -6.12 5.85 -5.14
C ASP A 159 -7.18 6.80 -5.69
N VAL A 160 -7.08 8.10 -5.41
CA VAL A 160 -8.18 9.03 -5.72
C VAL A 160 -7.74 10.10 -6.71
N LEU A 161 -6.81 10.96 -6.33
CA LEU A 161 -6.44 12.13 -7.13
C LEU A 161 -5.95 11.79 -8.53
N PRO A 162 -5.07 10.79 -8.74
CA PRO A 162 -4.59 10.45 -10.08
C PRO A 162 -5.70 9.98 -11.02
N LEU A 163 -6.76 9.39 -10.48
CA LEU A 163 -7.90 8.91 -11.27
C LEU A 163 -8.83 10.03 -11.66
N VAL A 164 -9.07 10.97 -10.74
CA VAL A 164 -9.85 12.18 -11.05
C VAL A 164 -9.19 12.97 -12.18
N GLU A 165 -7.86 13.11 -12.15
CA GLU A 165 -7.08 13.82 -13.19
C GLU A 165 -7.22 13.20 -14.58
N ILE A 166 -7.36 11.88 -14.67
CA ILE A 166 -7.57 11.19 -15.96
C ILE A 166 -9.05 11.03 -16.34
N GLY A 167 -9.99 11.62 -15.57
CA GLY A 167 -11.42 11.57 -15.82
C GLY A 167 -12.13 10.27 -15.40
N ALA A 168 -11.48 9.45 -14.58
CA ALA A 168 -12.10 8.27 -13.96
C ALA A 168 -12.80 8.64 -12.65
N ARG A 169 -13.63 7.70 -12.16
CA ARG A 169 -14.32 7.89 -10.88
C ARG A 169 -13.52 7.30 -9.73
N ALA A 170 -13.59 7.94 -8.57
CA ALA A 170 -12.95 7.45 -7.36
C ALA A 170 -13.82 7.68 -6.13
N ILE A 171 -13.79 6.72 -5.19
CA ILE A 171 -14.40 6.82 -3.86
C ILE A 171 -13.30 6.64 -2.83
N HIS A 172 -13.17 7.65 -1.99
CA HIS A 172 -12.26 7.65 -0.85
C HIS A 172 -12.92 7.01 0.36
N VAL A 173 -12.30 5.98 0.92
CA VAL A 173 -12.70 5.33 2.17
C VAL A 173 -11.57 5.54 3.18
N PRO A 174 -11.64 6.55 4.05
CA PRO A 174 -10.55 6.86 4.98
C PRO A 174 -10.21 5.68 5.88
N PHE A 175 -8.92 5.43 6.08
CA PHE A 175 -8.44 4.45 7.03
C PHE A 175 -7.57 5.13 8.09
N HIS A 176 -7.68 4.72 9.34
CA HIS A 176 -7.03 5.37 10.49
C HIS A 176 -5.49 5.33 10.43
N THR A 177 -4.92 4.43 9.63
CA THR A 177 -3.48 4.32 9.44
C THR A 177 -3.12 4.60 7.98
N THR A 178 -2.48 5.74 7.74
CA THR A 178 -1.96 6.12 6.42
C THR A 178 -0.46 6.34 6.55
N TRP A 179 0.31 5.72 5.66
CA TRP A 179 1.75 5.93 5.60
C TRP A 179 2.06 7.41 5.34
N GLU A 180 3.07 7.96 5.99
CA GLU A 180 3.39 9.40 5.93
C GLU A 180 3.60 9.88 4.49
N HIS A 181 4.22 9.05 3.64
CA HIS A 181 4.42 9.32 2.22
C HIS A 181 3.11 9.45 1.42
N GLU A 182 2.04 8.81 1.87
CA GLU A 182 0.71 8.82 1.23
C GLU A 182 -0.19 9.97 1.72
N LYS A 183 0.24 10.74 2.72
CA LYS A 183 -0.55 11.84 3.24
C LYS A 183 -0.55 13.04 2.29
N VAL A 184 -1.73 13.60 2.07
CA VAL A 184 -1.93 14.86 1.34
C VAL A 184 -2.05 15.98 2.36
N LYS A 185 -1.26 17.05 2.23
CA LYS A 185 -1.21 18.15 3.21
C LYS A 185 -2.48 19.00 3.23
N ASP A 186 -3.08 19.21 2.06
CA ASP A 186 -4.31 19.99 1.90
C ASP A 186 -5.30 19.16 1.06
N PRO A 187 -6.18 18.36 1.68
CA PRO A 187 -7.22 17.68 0.93
C PRO A 187 -8.13 18.74 0.29
N ILE A 188 -8.13 18.76 -1.03
CA ILE A 188 -8.92 19.73 -1.80
C ILE A 188 -10.38 19.31 -1.65
N GLU A 189 -11.16 20.09 -0.92
CA GLU A 189 -12.60 19.90 -0.81
C GLU A 189 -13.25 20.05 -2.19
N ASN A 190 -14.08 19.07 -2.57
CA ASN A 190 -14.93 19.06 -3.78
C ASN A 190 -14.27 18.90 -5.16
N ASN A 191 -13.25 18.08 -5.32
CA ASN A 191 -12.60 17.88 -6.63
C ASN A 191 -12.93 16.56 -7.34
N GLY A 192 -14.20 16.30 -7.59
CA GLY A 192 -14.58 15.23 -8.52
C GLY A 192 -14.52 13.81 -7.94
N TYR A 193 -14.36 13.64 -6.63
CA TYR A 193 -14.45 12.35 -5.94
C TYR A 193 -15.43 12.41 -4.75
N MET A 194 -15.83 11.24 -4.29
CA MET A 194 -16.69 11.06 -3.12
C MET A 194 -15.86 10.50 -1.96
N THR A 195 -16.17 10.94 -0.74
CA THR A 195 -15.68 10.31 0.49
C THR A 195 -16.83 9.67 1.25
N ILE A 196 -16.68 8.42 1.64
CA ILE A 196 -17.65 7.67 2.45
C ILE A 196 -17.00 7.26 3.77
N SER A 197 -17.82 7.06 4.81
CA SER A 197 -17.33 6.78 6.15
C SER A 197 -16.97 5.31 6.35
N THR A 198 -17.75 4.40 5.77
CA THR A 198 -17.55 2.95 5.85
C THR A 198 -17.57 2.32 4.45
N LEU A 199 -16.95 1.18 4.30
CA LEU A 199 -16.92 0.50 3.00
C LEU A 199 -18.33 0.09 2.53
N THR A 200 -19.24 -0.24 3.44
CA THR A 200 -20.62 -0.63 3.11
C THR A 200 -21.44 0.50 2.52
N ASP A 201 -21.12 1.76 2.83
CA ASP A 201 -21.82 2.92 2.28
C ASP A 201 -21.72 2.97 0.75
N ILE A 202 -20.74 2.29 0.15
CA ILE A 202 -20.59 2.22 -1.31
C ILE A 202 -21.82 1.64 -2.01
N LEU A 203 -22.54 0.74 -1.35
CA LEU A 203 -23.73 0.09 -1.93
C LEU A 203 -24.88 1.04 -2.22
N GLU A 204 -24.82 2.27 -1.70
CA GLU A 204 -25.78 3.34 -2.00
C GLU A 204 -25.46 4.07 -3.32
N TYR A 205 -24.25 3.88 -3.88
CA TYR A 205 -23.72 4.66 -5.01
C TYR A 205 -23.37 3.83 -6.25
N VAL A 206 -23.47 2.50 -6.17
CA VAL A 206 -23.09 1.57 -7.24
C VAL A 206 -24.16 0.51 -7.49
#